data_a196c2d940e27abc3eee166f9d3b8deb
#
_entry.id   a196c2d940e27abc3eee166f9d3b8deb
#
_cell.length_a   1.000
_cell.length_b   1.000
_cell.length_c   1.000
_cell.angle_alpha   90.00
_cell.angle_beta   90.00
_cell.angle_gamma   90.00
#
_symmetry.space_group_name_H-M   'P 1'
#
loop_
_entity.id
_entity.type
_entity.pdbx_description
1 polymer ?
#
loop_
_entity_poly.entity_id
_entity_poly.type
_entity_poly.pdbx_seq_one_letter_code
_entity_poly.pdbx_strand_id
1 'polypeptide(L)'
;FTLLLLGACVKAPTQTDNFVKIVDGRFSINDKPYYYIGTNFWYAAILGSQGQGGNRERLLKELDFMKANGITNLRVLVGADGIDGIMTKAEPALQTAPGVYNDTIFDGLDFFLSELGKRGMHAVLFLNNSWEWSGGYSQYLYWSGHGEVPMPKVAGWNAFSNYVAQYAKSEKAHKLFENHVRQVVSRVNRYTKLKFSDDPAIMAWQIGNEPRPFGEENKESFAK
;
A
#
# COMPACT_ATOMS: atom_id res chain seq x y z
N PHE A 1 -52.16 -26.63 27.03
CA PHE A 1 -51.65 -26.26 25.70
C PHE A 1 -50.24 -25.71 25.87
N THR A 2 -49.23 -26.50 25.57
CA THR A 2 -47.82 -26.13 25.67
C THR A 2 -47.36 -25.74 24.28
N LEU A 3 -47.02 -24.44 24.07
CA LEU A 3 -46.54 -23.88 22.80
C LEU A 3 -45.02 -24.17 22.69
N LEU A 4 -44.62 -25.11 21.84
CA LEU A 4 -43.20 -25.33 21.48
C LEU A 4 -42.79 -24.27 20.45
N LEU A 5 -41.98 -23.30 20.89
CA LEU A 5 -41.27 -22.37 20.01
C LEU A 5 -40.07 -23.08 19.37
N LEU A 6 -40.20 -23.53 18.14
CA LEU A 6 -39.10 -23.98 17.31
C LEU A 6 -38.28 -22.75 16.90
N GLY A 7 -37.21 -22.52 17.62
CA GLY A 7 -36.20 -21.53 17.23
C GLY A 7 -35.47 -21.99 15.97
N ALA A 8 -35.81 -21.44 14.81
CA ALA A 8 -35.00 -21.59 13.60
C ALA A 8 -33.64 -20.89 13.80
N CYS A 9 -32.59 -21.69 13.96
CA CYS A 9 -31.21 -21.19 13.95
C CYS A 9 -30.91 -20.72 12.53
N VAL A 10 -31.13 -19.44 12.26
CA VAL A 10 -30.67 -18.81 11.01
C VAL A 10 -29.15 -18.80 11.08
N LYS A 11 -28.47 -19.70 10.35
CA LYS A 11 -27.05 -19.62 10.12
C LYS A 11 -26.78 -18.25 9.53
N ALA A 12 -25.95 -17.45 10.22
CA ALA A 12 -25.39 -16.23 9.63
C ALA A 12 -24.80 -16.60 8.27
N PRO A 13 -24.99 -15.76 7.23
CA PRO A 13 -24.41 -16.03 5.93
C PRO A 13 -22.90 -16.19 6.14
N THR A 14 -22.35 -17.35 5.74
CA THR A 14 -20.93 -17.57 5.70
C THR A 14 -20.36 -16.47 4.80
N GLN A 15 -19.58 -15.56 5.39
CA GLN A 15 -18.86 -14.55 4.65
C GLN A 15 -18.05 -15.29 3.59
N THR A 16 -18.43 -15.15 2.33
CA THR A 16 -17.70 -15.79 1.22
C THR A 16 -16.28 -15.30 1.31
N ASP A 17 -15.35 -16.21 1.45
CA ASP A 17 -13.91 -15.92 1.54
C ASP A 17 -13.41 -15.47 0.16
N ASN A 18 -13.58 -14.18 -0.13
CA ASN A 18 -13.23 -13.56 -1.42
C ASN A 18 -11.73 -13.21 -1.52
N PHE A 19 -10.89 -13.73 -0.64
CA PHE A 19 -9.45 -13.52 -0.75
C PHE A 19 -8.87 -14.24 -1.96
N VAL A 20 -7.92 -13.59 -2.61
CA VAL A 20 -7.05 -14.26 -3.57
C VAL A 20 -6.13 -15.20 -2.81
N LYS A 21 -6.16 -16.47 -3.15
CA LYS A 21 -5.34 -17.54 -2.56
C LYS A 21 -4.37 -18.12 -3.57
N ILE A 22 -3.35 -18.79 -3.09
CA ILE A 22 -2.45 -19.60 -3.91
C ILE A 22 -2.82 -21.06 -3.67
N VAL A 23 -3.29 -21.75 -4.72
CA VAL A 23 -3.60 -23.17 -4.72
C VAL A 23 -2.80 -23.82 -5.85
N ASP A 24 -1.98 -24.79 -5.53
CA ASP A 24 -1.10 -25.49 -6.49
C ASP A 24 -0.27 -24.53 -7.36
N GLY A 25 0.27 -23.46 -6.75
CA GLY A 25 1.10 -22.46 -7.43
C GLY A 25 0.33 -21.49 -8.34
N ARG A 26 -1.00 -21.46 -8.25
CA ARG A 26 -1.87 -20.58 -9.06
C ARG A 26 -2.76 -19.73 -8.18
N PHE A 27 -3.08 -18.53 -8.64
CA PHE A 27 -4.07 -17.68 -7.97
C PHE A 27 -5.48 -18.25 -8.12
N SER A 28 -6.24 -18.19 -7.04
CA SER A 28 -7.62 -18.68 -6.98
C SER A 28 -8.48 -17.77 -6.11
N ILE A 29 -9.76 -17.60 -6.46
CA ILE A 29 -10.80 -16.99 -5.64
C ILE A 29 -12.02 -17.91 -5.65
N ASN A 30 -12.54 -18.27 -4.48
CA ASN A 30 -13.71 -19.18 -4.35
C ASN A 30 -13.52 -20.46 -5.18
N ASP A 31 -12.35 -21.10 -5.05
CA ASP A 31 -11.95 -22.34 -5.73
C ASP A 31 -11.94 -22.28 -7.28
N LYS A 32 -11.97 -21.07 -7.84
CA LYS A 32 -11.85 -20.85 -9.29
C LYS A 32 -10.51 -20.17 -9.60
N PRO A 33 -9.85 -20.55 -10.72
CA PRO A 33 -8.65 -19.85 -11.16
C PRO A 33 -8.88 -18.34 -11.29
N TYR A 34 -7.95 -17.55 -10.73
CA TYR A 34 -7.99 -16.10 -10.82
C TYR A 34 -6.91 -15.61 -11.79
N TYR A 35 -7.33 -15.00 -12.89
CA TYR A 35 -6.48 -14.33 -13.85
C TYR A 35 -6.84 -12.86 -13.90
N TYR A 36 -5.85 -12.00 -14.06
CA TYR A 36 -6.08 -10.56 -14.09
C TYR A 36 -5.17 -9.85 -15.08
N ILE A 37 -5.66 -8.73 -15.59
CA ILE A 37 -4.85 -7.69 -16.19
C ILE A 37 -4.72 -6.58 -15.14
N GLY A 38 -3.49 -6.15 -14.88
CA GLY A 38 -3.21 -5.14 -13.88
C GLY A 38 -2.52 -3.91 -14.47
N THR A 39 -2.59 -2.80 -13.74
CA THR A 39 -1.87 -1.57 -14.07
C THR A 39 -1.33 -0.88 -12.82
N ASN A 40 -0.29 -0.05 -12.99
CA ASN A 40 0.16 0.84 -11.93
C ASN A 40 -0.83 1.98 -11.75
N PHE A 41 -1.29 2.15 -10.52
CA PHE A 41 -2.21 3.21 -10.11
C PHE A 41 -1.72 3.83 -8.80
N TRP A 42 -0.42 4.20 -8.76
CA TRP A 42 0.30 4.57 -7.56
C TRP A 42 -0.33 5.73 -6.79
N TYR A 43 -1.01 6.63 -7.47
CA TYR A 43 -1.60 7.86 -6.91
C TYR A 43 -3.02 7.67 -6.32
N ALA A 44 -3.49 6.44 -6.18
CA ALA A 44 -4.86 6.15 -5.76
C ALA A 44 -5.26 6.78 -4.42
N ALA A 45 -4.36 6.75 -3.41
CA ALA A 45 -4.62 7.34 -2.11
C ALA A 45 -4.80 8.86 -2.18
N ILE A 46 -3.98 9.54 -3.00
CA ILE A 46 -4.07 10.98 -3.23
C ILE A 46 -5.37 11.30 -3.97
N LEU A 47 -5.65 10.62 -5.08
CA LEU A 47 -6.85 10.84 -5.90
C LEU A 47 -8.15 10.56 -5.11
N GLY A 48 -8.15 9.56 -4.23
CA GLY A 48 -9.27 9.20 -3.36
C GLY A 48 -9.47 10.13 -2.17
N SER A 49 -8.51 11.03 -1.89
CA SER A 49 -8.58 11.96 -0.78
C SER A 49 -9.57 13.12 -1.04
N GLN A 50 -9.89 13.86 0.02
CA GLN A 50 -10.63 15.12 -0.08
C GLN A 50 -9.73 16.36 0.06
N GLY A 51 -8.39 16.14 0.01
CA GLY A 51 -7.39 17.19 0.10
C GLY A 51 -6.78 17.57 -1.26
N GLN A 52 -5.60 18.17 -1.19
CA GLN A 52 -4.82 18.54 -2.36
C GLN A 52 -4.57 17.31 -3.27
N GLY A 53 -4.81 17.45 -4.56
CA GLY A 53 -4.68 16.37 -5.55
C GLY A 53 -5.83 15.37 -5.56
N GLY A 54 -6.78 15.47 -4.61
CA GLY A 54 -7.94 14.59 -4.52
C GLY A 54 -9.04 14.94 -5.52
N ASN A 55 -9.65 13.89 -6.07
CA ASN A 55 -10.83 14.01 -6.93
C ASN A 55 -11.56 12.65 -7.00
N ARG A 56 -12.47 12.44 -6.07
CA ARG A 56 -13.22 11.18 -5.97
C ARG A 56 -14.07 10.89 -7.20
N GLU A 57 -14.66 11.91 -7.82
CA GLU A 57 -15.44 11.72 -9.04
C GLU A 57 -14.58 11.16 -10.17
N ARG A 58 -13.38 11.70 -10.37
CA ARG A 58 -12.39 11.19 -11.32
C ARG A 58 -11.98 9.77 -10.96
N LEU A 59 -11.71 9.49 -9.67
CA LEU A 59 -11.35 8.14 -9.21
C LEU A 59 -12.42 7.13 -9.61
N LEU A 60 -13.69 7.42 -9.33
CA LEU A 60 -14.79 6.50 -9.67
C LEU A 60 -14.88 6.26 -11.18
N LYS A 61 -14.76 7.30 -11.99
CA LYS A 61 -14.75 7.19 -13.46
C LYS A 61 -13.58 6.35 -13.97
N GLU A 62 -12.37 6.54 -13.42
CA GLU A 62 -11.20 5.74 -13.79
C GLU A 62 -11.36 4.27 -13.39
N LEU A 63 -11.90 3.97 -12.20
CA LEU A 63 -12.16 2.59 -11.78
C LEU A 63 -13.21 1.91 -12.67
N ASP A 64 -14.29 2.61 -13.00
CA ASP A 64 -15.34 2.10 -13.89
C ASP A 64 -14.79 1.84 -15.30
N PHE A 65 -13.99 2.76 -15.84
CA PHE A 65 -13.33 2.61 -17.13
C PHE A 65 -12.37 1.40 -17.14
N MET A 66 -11.51 1.28 -16.13
CA MET A 66 -10.59 0.14 -16.02
C MET A 66 -11.34 -1.18 -15.93
N LYS A 67 -12.37 -1.26 -15.08
CA LYS A 67 -13.21 -2.46 -14.95
C LYS A 67 -13.87 -2.85 -16.27
N ALA A 68 -14.45 -1.89 -16.99
CA ALA A 68 -15.09 -2.13 -18.29
C ALA A 68 -14.12 -2.63 -19.36
N ASN A 69 -12.83 -2.32 -19.23
CA ASN A 69 -11.76 -2.76 -20.14
C ASN A 69 -10.99 -4.00 -19.62
N GLY A 70 -11.50 -4.69 -18.61
CA GLY A 70 -10.93 -5.94 -18.10
C GLY A 70 -9.71 -5.77 -17.20
N ILE A 71 -9.36 -4.54 -16.81
CA ILE A 71 -8.30 -4.28 -15.82
C ILE A 71 -8.94 -4.44 -14.44
N THR A 72 -8.50 -5.46 -13.70
CA THR A 72 -9.12 -5.83 -12.43
C THR A 72 -8.17 -5.87 -11.25
N ASN A 73 -6.88 -5.55 -11.48
CA ASN A 73 -5.88 -5.49 -10.42
C ASN A 73 -5.06 -4.21 -10.54
N LEU A 74 -4.92 -3.48 -9.44
CA LEU A 74 -4.22 -2.19 -9.40
C LEU A 74 -3.03 -2.26 -8.45
N ARG A 75 -1.86 -1.82 -8.92
CA ARG A 75 -0.67 -1.70 -8.08
C ARG A 75 -0.57 -0.29 -7.54
N VAL A 76 -0.61 -0.15 -6.22
CA VAL A 76 -0.87 1.12 -5.53
C VAL A 76 0.20 1.40 -4.48
N LEU A 77 0.71 2.63 -4.46
CA LEU A 77 1.51 3.13 -3.34
C LEU A 77 0.58 3.41 -2.15
N VAL A 78 0.90 2.86 -0.99
CA VAL A 78 0.16 3.15 0.24
C VAL A 78 0.20 4.64 0.56
N GLY A 79 1.38 5.27 0.39
CA GLY A 79 1.59 6.70 0.50
C GLY A 79 3.08 7.04 0.47
N ALA A 80 3.39 8.31 0.27
CA ALA A 80 4.75 8.82 0.31
C ALA A 80 5.17 9.15 1.75
N ASP A 81 6.48 9.11 2.00
CA ASP A 81 7.11 9.42 3.28
C ASP A 81 7.91 10.73 3.21
N GLY A 82 7.86 11.52 4.28
CA GLY A 82 8.59 12.77 4.43
C GLY A 82 7.71 14.01 4.32
N ILE A 83 8.33 15.17 4.31
CA ILE A 83 7.63 16.46 4.18
C ILE A 83 7.27 16.73 2.71
N ASP A 84 6.22 17.50 2.53
CA ASP A 84 5.82 18.02 1.22
C ASP A 84 6.78 19.15 0.76
N GLY A 85 6.73 19.49 -0.53
CA GLY A 85 7.56 20.55 -1.13
C GLY A 85 8.97 20.11 -1.52
N ILE A 86 9.31 18.83 -1.37
CA ILE A 86 10.57 18.29 -1.88
C ILE A 86 10.42 17.99 -3.37
N MET A 87 11.30 18.61 -4.17
CA MET A 87 11.29 18.42 -5.62
C MET A 87 11.35 16.95 -6.02
N THR A 88 10.51 16.57 -6.97
CA THR A 88 10.35 15.19 -7.50
C THR A 88 9.64 14.20 -6.58
N LYS A 89 9.27 14.56 -5.35
CA LYS A 89 8.51 13.68 -4.48
C LYS A 89 7.01 13.71 -4.75
N ALA A 90 6.36 12.56 -4.59
CA ALA A 90 4.90 12.46 -4.59
C ALA A 90 4.34 13.15 -3.34
N GLU A 91 3.36 14.02 -3.53
CA GLU A 91 2.71 14.79 -2.46
C GLU A 91 1.19 14.92 -2.70
N PRO A 92 0.41 15.10 -1.64
CA PRO A 92 0.82 15.16 -0.23
C PRO A 92 1.33 13.81 0.32
N ALA A 93 2.29 13.87 1.24
CA ALA A 93 2.82 12.68 1.90
C ALA A 93 1.79 12.04 2.84
N LEU A 94 1.86 10.70 2.96
CA LEU A 94 1.08 9.95 3.95
C LEU A 94 1.72 10.04 5.34
N GLN A 95 3.03 9.78 5.43
CA GLN A 95 3.75 9.82 6.70
C GLN A 95 4.70 11.02 6.69
N THR A 96 4.39 12.07 7.45
CA THR A 96 5.14 13.33 7.45
C THR A 96 6.31 13.35 8.43
N ALA A 97 6.26 12.51 9.45
CA ALA A 97 7.35 12.23 10.40
C ALA A 97 7.17 10.80 10.92
N PRO A 98 8.17 10.17 11.55
CA PRO A 98 8.04 8.81 12.07
C PRO A 98 6.80 8.60 12.93
N GLY A 99 5.85 7.78 12.43
CA GLY A 99 4.59 7.49 13.10
C GLY A 99 3.54 8.62 13.05
N VAL A 100 3.79 9.72 12.34
CA VAL A 100 2.84 10.83 12.16
C VAL A 100 2.23 10.76 10.77
N TYR A 101 0.92 10.55 10.71
CA TYR A 101 0.21 10.28 9.46
C TYR A 101 -0.75 11.38 9.07
N ASN A 102 -0.85 11.63 7.77
CA ASN A 102 -1.84 12.49 7.16
C ASN A 102 -3.17 11.71 7.00
N ASP A 103 -4.10 12.01 7.90
CA ASP A 103 -5.42 11.37 7.92
C ASP A 103 -6.22 11.58 6.62
N THR A 104 -5.99 12.67 5.91
CA THR A 104 -6.66 12.95 4.62
C THR A 104 -6.22 11.95 3.55
N ILE A 105 -4.93 11.60 3.50
CA ILE A 105 -4.41 10.61 2.56
C ILE A 105 -4.83 9.19 2.97
N PHE A 106 -4.83 8.87 4.27
CA PHE A 106 -5.39 7.61 4.73
C PHE A 106 -6.88 7.47 4.41
N ASP A 107 -7.68 8.52 4.58
CA ASP A 107 -9.09 8.51 4.19
C ASP A 107 -9.26 8.29 2.67
N GLY A 108 -8.35 8.85 1.87
CA GLY A 108 -8.30 8.59 0.43
C GLY A 108 -8.02 7.13 0.09
N LEU A 109 -7.08 6.49 0.79
CA LEU A 109 -6.78 5.06 0.62
C LEU A 109 -7.95 4.18 1.07
N ASP A 110 -8.58 4.51 2.21
CA ASP A 110 -9.78 3.84 2.71
C ASP A 110 -10.92 3.88 1.68
N PHE A 111 -11.17 5.08 1.13
CA PHE A 111 -12.20 5.28 0.12
C PHE A 111 -11.90 4.49 -1.15
N PHE A 112 -10.66 4.58 -1.65
CA PHE A 112 -10.22 3.82 -2.82
C PHE A 112 -10.44 2.31 -2.65
N LEU A 113 -9.99 1.71 -1.54
CA LEU A 113 -10.14 0.27 -1.29
C LEU A 113 -11.62 -0.14 -1.19
N SER A 114 -12.45 0.69 -0.55
CA SER A 114 -13.89 0.47 -0.50
C SER A 114 -14.52 0.44 -1.91
N GLU A 115 -14.16 1.39 -2.76
CA GLU A 115 -14.69 1.48 -4.13
C GLU A 115 -14.14 0.37 -5.04
N LEU A 116 -12.91 -0.07 -4.80
CA LEU A 116 -12.29 -1.20 -5.49
C LEU A 116 -13.06 -2.50 -5.18
N GLY A 117 -13.29 -2.79 -3.89
CA GLY A 117 -14.03 -3.97 -3.44
C GLY A 117 -15.46 -4.03 -3.98
N LYS A 118 -16.19 -2.90 -4.02
CA LYS A 118 -17.53 -2.81 -4.61
C LYS A 118 -17.56 -3.23 -6.09
N ARG A 119 -16.45 -3.07 -6.79
CA ARG A 119 -16.28 -3.44 -8.20
C ARG A 119 -15.74 -4.86 -8.41
N GLY A 120 -15.45 -5.59 -7.32
CA GLY A 120 -14.79 -6.89 -7.38
C GLY A 120 -13.40 -6.80 -8.02
N MET A 121 -12.70 -5.70 -7.80
CA MET A 121 -11.32 -5.47 -8.20
C MET A 121 -10.39 -5.64 -7.00
N HIS A 122 -9.09 -5.82 -7.24
CA HIS A 122 -8.10 -6.06 -6.20
C HIS A 122 -6.92 -5.09 -6.32
N ALA A 123 -6.23 -4.89 -5.20
CA ALA A 123 -5.02 -4.10 -5.13
C ALA A 123 -3.81 -4.93 -4.69
N VAL A 124 -2.65 -4.63 -5.27
CA VAL A 124 -1.34 -4.94 -4.72
C VAL A 124 -0.79 -3.65 -4.12
N LEU A 125 -0.64 -3.61 -2.80
CA LEU A 125 -0.18 -2.43 -2.08
C LEU A 125 1.32 -2.50 -1.83
N PHE A 126 2.09 -1.51 -2.29
CA PHE A 126 3.50 -1.42 -1.95
C PHE A 126 3.74 -0.35 -0.88
N LEU A 127 4.56 -0.74 0.12
CA LEU A 127 4.70 -0.04 1.40
C LEU A 127 5.89 0.90 1.45
N ASN A 128 6.86 0.73 0.56
CA ASN A 128 8.11 1.50 0.55
C ASN A 128 8.66 1.61 -0.87
N ASN A 129 9.80 2.26 -1.03
CA ASN A 129 10.45 2.47 -2.32
C ASN A 129 11.97 2.50 -2.19
N SER A 130 12.68 1.96 -3.18
CA SER A 130 14.11 2.17 -3.29
C SER A 130 14.48 3.60 -3.74
N TRP A 131 13.54 4.28 -4.40
CA TRP A 131 13.74 5.58 -5.02
C TRP A 131 13.18 6.73 -4.19
N GLU A 132 13.72 7.93 -4.40
CA GLU A 132 13.42 9.12 -3.63
C GLU A 132 12.02 9.70 -3.87
N TRP A 133 11.40 9.42 -5.02
CA TRP A 133 10.16 10.08 -5.43
C TRP A 133 8.95 9.82 -4.50
N SER A 134 9.02 8.84 -3.63
CA SER A 134 8.05 8.66 -2.55
C SER A 134 8.69 8.62 -1.16
N GLY A 135 9.89 9.19 -1.01
CA GLY A 135 10.67 9.17 0.23
C GLY A 135 11.46 7.88 0.40
N GLY A 136 10.76 6.77 0.60
CA GLY A 136 11.35 5.44 0.58
C GLY A 136 12.49 5.22 1.57
N TYR A 137 13.39 4.31 1.26
CA TYR A 137 14.53 3.95 2.14
C TYR A 137 15.36 5.17 2.53
N SER A 138 15.53 6.13 1.61
CA SER A 138 16.27 7.36 1.89
C SER A 138 15.63 8.19 3.00
N GLN A 139 14.30 8.24 3.06
CA GLN A 139 13.60 8.99 4.10
C GLN A 139 13.72 8.32 5.47
N TYR A 140 13.68 6.98 5.52
CA TYR A 140 13.89 6.24 6.77
C TYR A 140 15.32 6.37 7.29
N LEU A 141 16.31 6.43 6.40
CA LEU A 141 17.70 6.76 6.76
C LEU A 141 17.82 8.16 7.34
N TYR A 142 17.21 9.16 6.71
CA TYR A 142 17.17 10.52 7.21
C TYR A 142 16.59 10.57 8.64
N TRP A 143 15.43 9.96 8.84
CA TRP A 143 14.77 9.89 10.15
C TRP A 143 15.58 9.10 11.20
N SER A 144 16.43 8.20 10.76
CA SER A 144 17.30 7.43 11.66
C SER A 144 18.62 8.13 12.01
N GLY A 145 18.89 9.30 11.41
CA GLY A 145 20.03 10.14 11.74
C GLY A 145 21.25 9.97 10.82
N HIS A 146 21.06 9.46 9.59
CA HIS A 146 22.14 9.30 8.60
C HIS A 146 22.47 10.59 7.83
N GLY A 147 21.89 11.72 8.21
CA GLY A 147 22.09 13.01 7.55
C GLY A 147 21.14 13.24 6.35
N GLU A 148 21.36 14.34 5.65
CA GLU A 148 20.51 14.79 4.55
C GLU A 148 20.53 13.82 3.37
N VAL A 149 19.35 13.63 2.73
CA VAL A 149 19.23 12.80 1.53
C VAL A 149 19.89 13.51 0.34
N PRO A 150 20.91 12.92 -0.27
CA PRO A 150 21.54 13.51 -1.47
C PRO A 150 20.62 13.31 -2.69
N MET A 151 19.68 14.23 -2.89
CA MET A 151 18.69 14.12 -3.97
C MET A 151 19.37 13.94 -5.34
N PRO A 152 19.00 12.94 -6.15
CA PRO A 152 19.71 12.59 -7.39
C PRO A 152 19.82 13.76 -8.39
N LYS A 153 18.80 14.60 -8.45
CA LYS A 153 18.78 15.79 -9.34
C LYS A 153 19.83 16.81 -8.98
N VAL A 154 20.30 16.85 -7.74
CA VAL A 154 21.29 17.80 -7.24
C VAL A 154 22.66 17.15 -7.08
N ALA A 155 22.70 16.00 -6.41
CA ALA A 155 23.94 15.32 -6.02
C ALA A 155 24.37 14.19 -6.97
N GLY A 156 23.48 13.82 -7.91
CA GLY A 156 23.70 12.70 -8.83
C GLY A 156 23.33 11.32 -8.24
N TRP A 157 23.10 10.36 -9.14
CA TRP A 157 22.65 9.01 -8.79
C TRP A 157 23.65 8.21 -7.96
N ASN A 158 24.97 8.41 -8.17
CA ASN A 158 25.99 7.71 -7.39
C ASN A 158 25.94 8.11 -5.90
N ALA A 159 25.79 9.40 -5.61
CA ALA A 159 25.68 9.88 -4.24
C ALA A 159 24.41 9.32 -3.57
N PHE A 160 23.29 9.33 -4.26
CA PHE A 160 22.04 8.77 -3.78
C PHE A 160 22.14 7.26 -3.52
N SER A 161 22.67 6.50 -4.48
CA SER A 161 22.82 5.04 -4.36
C SER A 161 23.71 4.65 -3.19
N ASN A 162 24.83 5.35 -3.00
CA ASN A 162 25.72 5.14 -1.85
C ASN A 162 25.06 5.48 -0.52
N TYR A 163 24.23 6.51 -0.49
CA TYR A 163 23.45 6.85 0.70
C TYR A 163 22.42 5.74 1.03
N VAL A 164 21.62 5.35 0.04
CA VAL A 164 20.55 4.33 0.23
C VAL A 164 21.12 2.95 0.54
N ALA A 165 22.33 2.61 0.08
CA ALA A 165 23.01 1.36 0.41
C ALA A 165 23.14 1.13 1.93
N GLN A 166 23.19 2.20 2.72
CA GLN A 166 23.26 2.11 4.19
C GLN A 166 21.97 1.52 4.80
N TYR A 167 20.85 1.57 4.09
CA TYR A 167 19.58 1.05 4.59
C TYR A 167 19.69 -0.44 4.97
N ALA A 168 20.36 -1.25 4.16
CA ALA A 168 20.51 -2.69 4.40
C ALA A 168 21.09 -3.04 5.80
N LYS A 169 21.81 -2.11 6.43
CA LYS A 169 22.50 -2.29 7.72
C LYS A 169 21.96 -1.38 8.83
N SER A 170 20.93 -0.58 8.56
CA SER A 170 20.40 0.39 9.53
C SER A 170 19.23 -0.18 10.32
N GLU A 171 19.51 -0.84 11.44
CA GLU A 171 18.48 -1.40 12.32
C GLU A 171 17.43 -0.35 12.74
N LYS A 172 17.86 0.89 12.97
CA LYS A 172 16.95 1.98 13.34
C LYS A 172 16.01 2.34 12.20
N ALA A 173 16.50 2.38 10.95
CA ALA A 173 15.65 2.64 9.78
C ALA A 173 14.66 1.48 9.56
N HIS A 174 15.10 0.23 9.70
CA HIS A 174 14.24 -0.95 9.65
C HIS A 174 13.14 -0.88 10.70
N LYS A 175 13.48 -0.52 11.94
CA LYS A 175 12.50 -0.41 13.02
C LYS A 175 11.42 0.65 12.75
N LEU A 176 11.80 1.78 12.17
CA LEU A 176 10.85 2.81 11.77
C LEU A 176 9.92 2.30 10.66
N PHE A 177 10.47 1.59 9.68
CA PHE A 177 9.67 0.99 8.61
C PHE A 177 8.75 -0.12 9.12
N GLU A 178 9.21 -1.02 10.00
CA GLU A 178 8.35 -2.03 10.64
C GLU A 178 7.15 -1.39 11.35
N ASN A 179 7.37 -0.28 12.05
CA ASN A 179 6.29 0.45 12.71
C ASN A 179 5.28 0.97 11.69
N HIS A 180 5.76 1.50 10.54
CA HIS A 180 4.88 1.91 9.44
C HIS A 180 4.06 0.73 8.90
N VAL A 181 4.70 -0.40 8.61
CA VAL A 181 4.02 -1.63 8.15
C VAL A 181 2.92 -2.03 9.13
N ARG A 182 3.22 -2.07 10.44
CA ARG A 182 2.23 -2.42 11.48
C ARG A 182 1.04 -1.47 11.49
N GLN A 183 1.28 -0.16 11.39
CA GLN A 183 0.22 0.85 11.36
C GLN A 183 -0.69 0.67 10.13
N VAL A 184 -0.11 0.46 8.97
CA VAL A 184 -0.88 0.30 7.72
C VAL A 184 -1.68 -1.00 7.74
N VAL A 185 -1.03 -2.13 8.02
CA VAL A 185 -1.68 -3.46 7.97
C VAL A 185 -2.80 -3.61 9.01
N SER A 186 -2.63 -2.99 10.19
CA SER A 186 -3.64 -3.03 11.26
C SER A 186 -4.72 -1.95 11.13
N ARG A 187 -4.62 -1.04 10.15
CA ARG A 187 -5.61 0.02 9.94
C ARG A 187 -7.01 -0.55 9.71
N VAL A 188 -8.01 0.04 10.36
CA VAL A 188 -9.42 -0.24 10.10
C VAL A 188 -9.94 0.76 9.08
N ASN A 189 -10.36 0.28 7.92
CA ASN A 189 -10.95 1.08 6.86
C ASN A 189 -12.21 1.80 7.35
N ARG A 190 -12.29 3.12 7.15
CA ARG A 190 -13.41 3.95 7.61
C ARG A 190 -14.75 3.62 6.93
N TYR A 191 -14.72 3.08 5.71
CA TYR A 191 -15.90 2.78 4.91
C TYR A 191 -16.35 1.32 5.05
N THR A 192 -15.42 0.35 4.93
CA THR A 192 -15.73 -1.08 4.99
C THR A 192 -15.79 -1.63 6.42
N LYS A 193 -15.17 -0.94 7.40
CA LYS A 193 -14.96 -1.38 8.78
C LYS A 193 -14.08 -2.63 8.92
N LEU A 194 -13.47 -3.08 7.84
CA LEU A 194 -12.50 -4.17 7.86
C LEU A 194 -11.10 -3.64 8.21
N LYS A 195 -10.30 -4.44 8.90
CA LYS A 195 -8.86 -4.18 8.93
C LYS A 195 -8.30 -4.39 7.52
N PHE A 196 -7.24 -3.66 7.18
CA PHE A 196 -6.58 -3.87 5.89
C PHE A 196 -6.04 -5.30 5.74
N SER A 197 -5.57 -5.93 6.85
CA SER A 197 -5.22 -7.36 6.87
C SER A 197 -6.36 -8.30 6.51
N ASP A 198 -7.59 -7.86 6.72
CA ASP A 198 -8.80 -8.67 6.61
C ASP A 198 -9.68 -8.21 5.42
N ASP A 199 -9.16 -7.30 4.58
CA ASP A 199 -9.87 -6.76 3.42
C ASP A 199 -9.55 -7.58 2.16
N PRO A 200 -10.51 -8.32 1.60
CA PRO A 200 -10.29 -9.14 0.41
C PRO A 200 -10.01 -8.31 -0.86
N ALA A 201 -10.26 -7.01 -0.87
CA ALA A 201 -9.83 -6.13 -1.95
C ALA A 201 -8.29 -6.00 -2.01
N ILE A 202 -7.57 -6.34 -0.94
CA ILE A 202 -6.11 -6.36 -0.91
C ILE A 202 -5.63 -7.77 -1.26
N MET A 203 -5.12 -7.94 -2.47
CA MET A 203 -4.59 -9.21 -2.96
C MET A 203 -3.22 -9.53 -2.35
N ALA A 204 -2.35 -8.53 -2.27
CA ALA A 204 -0.98 -8.74 -1.82
C ALA A 204 -0.33 -7.46 -1.29
N TRP A 205 0.70 -7.67 -0.48
CA TRP A 205 1.58 -6.64 0.03
C TRP A 205 2.95 -6.76 -0.61
N GLN A 206 3.51 -5.66 -1.08
CA GLN A 206 4.89 -5.56 -1.51
C GLN A 206 5.67 -4.73 -0.50
N ILE A 207 6.80 -5.26 -0.02
CA ILE A 207 7.65 -4.55 0.94
C ILE A 207 8.13 -3.22 0.36
N GLY A 208 8.45 -3.19 -0.94
CA GLY A 208 8.85 -1.95 -1.59
C GLY A 208 8.73 -2.00 -3.11
N ASN A 209 8.76 -0.82 -3.71
CA ASN A 209 8.93 -0.67 -5.14
C ASN A 209 10.39 -0.86 -5.51
N GLU A 210 10.67 -1.75 -6.45
CA GLU A 210 12.01 -2.05 -6.98
C GLU A 210 13.07 -2.23 -5.88
N PRO A 211 12.89 -3.16 -4.94
CA PRO A 211 13.82 -3.33 -3.83
C PRO A 211 15.22 -3.67 -4.34
N ARG A 212 16.22 -2.89 -3.95
CA ARG A 212 17.62 -3.02 -4.40
C ARG A 212 18.57 -2.95 -3.22
N PRO A 213 19.57 -3.84 -3.14
CA PRO A 213 20.59 -3.79 -2.08
C PRO A 213 21.60 -2.64 -2.23
N PHE A 214 21.70 -2.01 -3.44
CA PHE A 214 22.67 -0.96 -3.75
C PHE A 214 24.12 -1.33 -3.38
N GLY A 215 24.55 -2.56 -3.71
CA GLY A 215 25.90 -3.10 -3.48
C GLY A 215 25.85 -4.61 -3.31
N GLU A 216 26.83 -5.33 -3.87
CA GLU A 216 26.92 -6.79 -3.75
C GLU A 216 27.05 -7.23 -2.29
N GLU A 217 27.82 -6.47 -1.50
CA GLU A 217 28.08 -6.72 -0.07
C GLU A 217 26.82 -6.58 0.82
N ASN A 218 25.76 -5.98 0.29
CA ASN A 218 24.50 -5.76 1.02
C ASN A 218 23.43 -6.83 0.71
N LYS A 219 23.64 -7.70 -0.26
CA LYS A 219 22.64 -8.68 -0.71
C LYS A 219 22.11 -9.56 0.41
N GLU A 220 22.98 -10.12 1.24
CA GLU A 220 22.58 -11.00 2.34
C GLU A 220 21.78 -10.23 3.42
N SER A 221 22.21 -9.03 3.78
CA SER A 221 21.52 -8.21 4.78
C SER A 221 20.16 -7.74 4.27
N PHE A 222 20.05 -7.47 2.97
CA PHE A 222 18.83 -7.01 2.35
C PHE A 222 17.78 -8.12 2.16
N ALA A 223 18.22 -9.39 2.08
CA ALA A 223 17.34 -10.54 1.90
C ALA A 223 16.76 -11.10 3.21
N LYS A 224 17.26 -10.64 4.37
CA LYS A 224 16.76 -11.01 5.71
C LYS A 224 15.61 -10.16 6.15
#